data_90ea6eeb48657cb2619bf82c585b2d39
#
_entry.id   90ea6eeb48657cb2619bf82c585b2d39
#
_cell.length_a   1.000
_cell.length_b   1.000
_cell.length_c   1.000
_cell.angle_alpha   90.00
_cell.angle_beta   90.00
_cell.angle_gamma   90.00
#
_symmetry.space_group_name_H-M   'P 1'
#
loop_
_entity.id
_entity.type
_entity.pdbx_description
1 polymer ?
#
loop_
_entity_poly.entity_id
_entity_poly.type
_entity_poly.pdbx_seq_one_letter_code
_entity_poly.pdbx_strand_id
1 'polypeptide(L)'
;MSADEFLDRVFSHVPDLPRTGGFSYKSWNYAKRPTSEGVGVLPVTIDIDAMVSCILNVTEYPRNVRYVDSVDVLETRSESDFTYIQRLNLPLLGGLQMALALVDAGEREGYRVVSWYQDDDAPDALNKKQGGARTQYNLGAWLLKPDEVIYALSSAPRKADVGSLKFAVMTKGAEATARDVLKSNIEGMVAWSSRTD
;
A
#
# COMPACT_ATOMS: atom_id res chain seq x y z
N MET A 1 -12.57 -10.29 -0.82
CA MET A 1 -12.66 -9.12 -1.71
C MET A 1 -11.53 -9.27 -2.70
N SER A 2 -11.85 -9.26 -3.97
CA SER A 2 -10.83 -9.35 -5.01
C SER A 2 -10.08 -8.01 -5.18
N ALA A 3 -8.91 -8.06 -5.82
CA ALA A 3 -8.18 -6.85 -6.22
C ALA A 3 -9.03 -5.98 -7.16
N ASP A 4 -9.77 -6.61 -8.07
CA ASP A 4 -10.63 -5.89 -9.03
C ASP A 4 -11.76 -5.12 -8.34
N GLU A 5 -12.47 -5.72 -7.39
CA GLU A 5 -13.50 -5.02 -6.61
C GLU A 5 -12.93 -3.83 -5.83
N PHE A 6 -11.70 -3.93 -5.35
CA PHE A 6 -11.01 -2.81 -4.70
C PHE A 6 -10.70 -1.71 -5.71
N LEU A 7 -10.13 -2.06 -6.86
CA LEU A 7 -9.82 -1.10 -7.93
C LEU A 7 -11.08 -0.39 -8.44
N ASP A 8 -12.18 -1.11 -8.66
CA ASP A 8 -13.46 -0.53 -9.07
C ASP A 8 -13.92 0.57 -8.10
N ARG A 9 -13.81 0.31 -6.79
CA ARG A 9 -14.14 1.33 -5.79
C ARG A 9 -13.18 2.50 -5.80
N VAL A 10 -11.87 2.24 -5.88
CA VAL A 10 -10.87 3.32 -5.97
C VAL A 10 -11.18 4.22 -7.15
N PHE A 11 -11.40 3.65 -8.33
CA PHE A 11 -11.73 4.43 -9.52
C PHE A 11 -13.04 5.21 -9.38
N SER A 12 -14.06 4.68 -8.71
CA SER A 12 -15.29 5.43 -8.43
C SER A 12 -15.07 6.66 -7.56
N HIS A 13 -13.97 6.72 -6.80
CA HIS A 13 -13.62 7.84 -5.93
C HIS A 13 -12.62 8.82 -6.54
N VAL A 14 -11.89 8.43 -7.59
CA VAL A 14 -10.88 9.29 -8.25
C VAL A 14 -11.42 10.66 -8.67
N PRO A 15 -12.65 10.79 -9.25
CA PRO A 15 -13.20 12.09 -9.61
C PRO A 15 -13.40 13.05 -8.41
N ASP A 16 -13.65 12.48 -7.22
CA ASP A 16 -13.94 13.24 -6.00
C ASP A 16 -12.70 13.57 -5.15
N LEU A 17 -11.50 13.21 -5.62
CA LEU A 17 -10.27 13.47 -4.89
C LEU A 17 -9.92 14.96 -4.95
N PRO A 18 -9.56 15.58 -3.82
CA PRO A 18 -9.13 16.98 -3.81
C PRO A 18 -7.75 17.11 -4.47
N ARG A 19 -7.62 18.04 -5.43
CA ARG A 19 -6.36 18.33 -6.15
C ARG A 19 -5.96 19.78 -5.87
N THR A 20 -5.38 20.02 -4.70
CA THR A 20 -5.14 21.36 -4.16
C THR A 20 -3.68 21.83 -4.28
N GLY A 21 -2.91 21.31 -5.24
CA GLY A 21 -1.51 21.72 -5.48
C GLY A 21 -0.48 21.12 -4.52
N GLY A 22 -0.90 20.26 -3.58
CA GLY A 22 -0.04 19.50 -2.67
C GLY A 22 -0.68 18.15 -2.32
N PHE A 23 -0.06 17.41 -1.41
CA PHE A 23 -0.64 16.14 -0.97
C PHE A 23 -2.02 16.35 -0.36
N SER A 24 -2.98 15.61 -0.87
CA SER A 24 -4.36 15.54 -0.37
C SER A 24 -4.71 14.11 0.00
N TYR A 25 -5.62 13.96 0.96
CA TYR A 25 -6.06 12.65 1.46
C TYR A 25 -7.57 12.65 1.64
N LYS A 26 -8.19 11.53 1.29
CA LYS A 26 -9.60 11.25 1.55
C LYS A 26 -9.75 9.79 1.96
N SER A 27 -10.75 9.52 2.80
CA SER A 27 -11.05 8.16 3.24
C SER A 27 -12.54 7.87 3.18
N TRP A 28 -12.88 6.60 3.03
CA TRP A 28 -14.25 6.10 2.99
C TRP A 28 -14.41 4.90 3.92
N ASN A 29 -15.51 4.88 4.65
CA ASN A 29 -15.87 3.76 5.51
C ASN A 29 -16.79 2.80 4.77
N TYR A 30 -16.49 1.53 4.84
CA TYR A 30 -17.34 0.46 4.30
C TYR A 30 -17.89 -0.40 5.42
N ALA A 31 -19.18 -0.77 5.29
CA ALA A 31 -19.82 -1.68 6.23
C ALA A 31 -19.00 -2.98 6.39
N LYS A 32 -18.87 -3.46 7.62
CA LYS A 32 -18.12 -4.67 8.01
C LYS A 32 -16.58 -4.56 7.90
N ARG A 33 -16.01 -3.39 7.60
CA ARG A 33 -14.56 -3.16 7.65
C ARG A 33 -14.17 -2.43 8.92
N PRO A 34 -13.13 -2.88 9.63
CA PRO A 34 -12.69 -2.23 10.87
C PRO A 34 -11.91 -0.93 10.60
N THR A 35 -11.43 -0.72 9.38
CA THR A 35 -10.67 0.46 8.96
C THR A 35 -11.24 1.05 7.68
N SER A 36 -11.07 2.36 7.49
CA SER A 36 -11.41 3.06 6.25
C SER A 36 -10.48 2.63 5.12
N GLU A 37 -10.94 2.77 3.88
CA GLU A 37 -10.08 2.80 2.70
C GLU A 37 -9.56 4.23 2.56
N GLY A 38 -8.23 4.40 2.49
CA GLY A 38 -7.56 5.68 2.34
C GLY A 38 -7.01 5.87 0.94
N VAL A 39 -7.18 7.06 0.39
CA VAL A 39 -6.59 7.45 -0.90
C VAL A 39 -5.86 8.76 -0.74
N GLY A 40 -4.57 8.75 -1.07
CA GLY A 40 -3.72 9.92 -1.16
C GLY A 40 -3.51 10.30 -2.62
N VAL A 41 -3.50 11.59 -2.91
CA VAL A 41 -3.15 12.13 -4.23
C VAL A 41 -2.11 13.23 -4.09
N LEU A 42 -1.12 13.20 -4.97
CA LEU A 42 -0.10 14.24 -5.10
C LEU A 42 0.00 14.66 -6.58
N PRO A 43 -0.41 15.88 -6.92
CA PRO A 43 -0.09 16.48 -8.20
C PRO A 43 1.42 16.72 -8.28
N VAL A 44 2.11 16.01 -9.15
CA VAL A 44 3.57 16.06 -9.32
C VAL A 44 3.94 15.48 -10.67
N THR A 45 4.92 16.08 -11.34
CA THR A 45 5.45 15.53 -12.58
C THR A 45 6.36 14.34 -12.29
N ILE A 46 6.10 13.22 -12.96
CA ILE A 46 6.87 11.98 -12.85
C ILE A 46 7.19 11.38 -14.21
N ASP A 47 8.26 10.59 -14.27
CA ASP A 47 8.44 9.56 -15.28
C ASP A 47 7.70 8.30 -14.82
N ILE A 48 6.71 7.87 -15.61
CA ILE A 48 5.86 6.70 -15.26
C ILE A 48 6.68 5.41 -15.24
N ASP A 49 7.56 5.21 -16.21
CA ASP A 49 8.33 3.96 -16.32
C ASP A 49 9.36 3.85 -15.19
N ALA A 50 10.04 4.96 -14.85
CA ALA A 50 10.93 5.03 -13.69
C ALA A 50 10.15 4.76 -12.38
N MET A 51 8.94 5.34 -12.24
CA MET A 51 8.10 5.12 -11.07
C MET A 51 7.64 3.65 -10.95
N VAL A 52 7.17 3.05 -12.05
CA VAL A 52 6.79 1.62 -12.09
C VAL A 52 7.98 0.73 -11.75
N SER A 53 9.16 1.00 -12.33
CA SER A 53 10.39 0.27 -12.03
C SER A 53 10.72 0.31 -10.52
N CYS A 54 10.60 1.46 -9.87
CA CYS A 54 10.80 1.57 -8.43
C CYS A 54 9.72 0.81 -7.63
N ILE A 55 8.45 0.88 -8.03
CA ILE A 55 7.36 0.15 -7.36
C ILE A 55 7.55 -1.37 -7.47
N LEU A 56 8.02 -1.87 -8.60
CA LEU A 56 8.27 -3.30 -8.79
C LEU A 56 9.57 -3.78 -8.10
N ASN A 57 10.51 -2.89 -7.79
CA ASN A 57 11.77 -3.22 -7.12
C ASN A 57 11.60 -3.29 -5.58
N VAL A 58 10.75 -4.20 -5.11
CA VAL A 58 10.40 -4.34 -3.68
C VAL A 58 11.60 -4.64 -2.78
N THR A 59 12.66 -5.24 -3.30
CA THR A 59 13.88 -5.56 -2.53
C THR A 59 14.63 -4.32 -2.05
N GLU A 60 14.45 -3.18 -2.71
CA GLU A 60 15.02 -1.90 -2.32
C GLU A 60 14.10 -1.05 -1.40
N TYR A 61 12.88 -1.53 -1.09
CA TYR A 61 11.95 -0.83 -0.21
C TYR A 61 12.52 -0.50 1.18
N PRO A 62 13.30 -1.39 1.85
CA PRO A 62 13.86 -1.05 3.16
C PRO A 62 14.77 0.19 3.17
N ARG A 63 15.32 0.55 2.01
CA ARG A 63 16.19 1.73 1.84
C ARG A 63 15.44 2.98 1.40
N ASN A 64 14.30 2.82 0.73
CA ASN A 64 13.64 3.92 0.02
C ASN A 64 12.22 4.21 0.52
N VAL A 65 11.55 3.23 1.12
CA VAL A 65 10.17 3.36 1.58
C VAL A 65 10.14 3.40 3.11
N ARG A 66 9.62 4.49 3.63
CA ARG A 66 9.54 4.69 5.08
C ARG A 66 8.72 3.58 5.75
N TYR A 67 9.15 3.18 6.94
CA TYR A 67 8.55 2.12 7.75
C TYR A 67 8.71 0.69 7.24
N VAL A 68 9.25 0.45 6.06
CA VAL A 68 9.59 -0.90 5.61
C VAL A 68 10.89 -1.32 6.27
N ASP A 69 10.83 -2.40 7.04
CA ASP A 69 11.96 -2.97 7.79
C ASP A 69 12.69 -4.02 6.96
N SER A 70 11.92 -4.92 6.32
CA SER A 70 12.47 -5.95 5.44
C SER A 70 11.46 -6.42 4.40
N VAL A 71 11.98 -6.97 3.30
CA VAL A 71 11.23 -7.64 2.24
C VAL A 71 11.90 -8.96 1.90
N ASP A 72 11.10 -10.02 1.77
CA ASP A 72 11.53 -11.33 1.29
C ASP A 72 10.65 -11.74 0.10
N VAL A 73 11.22 -11.88 -1.09
CA VAL A 73 10.48 -12.38 -2.27
C VAL A 73 10.29 -13.89 -2.11
N LEU A 74 9.05 -14.35 -2.23
CA LEU A 74 8.66 -15.75 -2.08
C LEU A 74 8.57 -16.47 -3.42
N GLU A 75 7.88 -15.84 -4.37
CA GLU A 75 7.60 -16.41 -5.67
C GLU A 75 7.65 -15.31 -6.73
N THR A 76 8.23 -15.61 -7.87
CA THR A 76 8.25 -14.73 -9.04
C THR A 76 7.58 -15.46 -10.20
N ARG A 77 6.42 -14.97 -10.64
CA ARG A 77 5.67 -15.47 -11.81
C ARG A 77 6.10 -14.78 -13.09
N SER A 78 6.43 -13.48 -12.97
CA SER A 78 7.06 -12.68 -14.02
C SER A 78 7.80 -11.50 -13.40
N GLU A 79 8.45 -10.66 -14.19
CA GLU A 79 9.10 -9.42 -13.72
C GLU A 79 8.11 -8.43 -13.09
N SER A 80 6.83 -8.55 -13.41
CA SER A 80 5.75 -7.66 -12.98
C SER A 80 4.62 -8.34 -12.20
N ASP A 81 4.82 -9.62 -11.82
CA ASP A 81 3.87 -10.40 -11.01
C ASP A 81 4.64 -11.34 -10.08
N PHE A 82 4.62 -11.05 -8.80
CA PHE A 82 5.32 -11.83 -7.78
C PHE A 82 4.70 -11.67 -6.39
N THR A 83 4.98 -12.64 -5.53
CA THR A 83 4.58 -12.63 -4.12
C THR A 83 5.79 -12.37 -3.23
N TYR A 84 5.61 -11.53 -2.22
CA TYR A 84 6.65 -11.19 -1.25
C TYR A 84 6.08 -10.98 0.16
N ILE A 85 6.93 -11.18 1.16
CA ILE A 85 6.63 -10.76 2.54
C ILE A 85 7.18 -9.37 2.74
N GLN A 86 6.33 -8.47 3.23
CA GLN A 86 6.74 -7.16 3.71
C GLN A 86 6.57 -7.08 5.22
N ARG A 87 7.61 -6.57 5.89
CA ARG A 87 7.57 -6.26 7.32
C ARG A 87 7.71 -4.77 7.52
N LEU A 88 6.81 -4.23 8.32
CA LEU A 88 6.75 -2.81 8.66
C LEU A 88 7.05 -2.62 10.15
N ASN A 89 7.72 -1.53 10.48
CA ASN A 89 7.84 -1.05 11.84
C ASN A 89 7.16 0.33 11.97
N LEU A 90 5.89 0.30 12.35
CA LEU A 90 5.07 1.52 12.43
C LEU A 90 5.18 2.17 13.81
N PRO A 91 5.33 3.50 13.90
CA PRO A 91 5.28 4.23 15.17
C PRO A 91 3.99 3.90 15.93
N LEU A 92 4.10 3.67 17.24
CA LEU A 92 3.00 3.35 18.15
C LEU A 92 2.29 2.00 17.90
N LEU A 93 2.31 1.48 16.67
CA LEU A 93 1.66 0.24 16.30
C LEU A 93 2.59 -0.97 16.43
N GLY A 94 3.89 -0.75 16.27
CA GLY A 94 4.92 -1.80 16.28
C GLY A 94 5.00 -2.55 14.95
N GLY A 95 5.54 -3.76 14.99
CA GLY A 95 5.74 -4.59 13.80
C GLY A 95 4.43 -5.11 13.22
N LEU A 96 4.28 -4.94 11.91
CA LEU A 96 3.27 -5.60 11.09
C LEU A 96 3.96 -6.39 9.97
N GLN A 97 3.37 -7.52 9.60
CA GLN A 97 3.84 -8.33 8.49
C GLN A 97 2.67 -8.81 7.62
N MET A 98 2.94 -8.92 6.33
CA MET A 98 1.98 -9.33 5.33
C MET A 98 2.66 -10.04 4.17
N ALA A 99 2.02 -11.06 3.61
CA ALA A 99 2.37 -11.61 2.32
C ALA A 99 1.50 -10.92 1.27
N LEU A 100 2.13 -10.37 0.25
CA LEU A 100 1.47 -9.57 -0.78
C LEU A 100 1.80 -10.11 -2.16
N ALA A 101 0.80 -10.26 -3.00
CA ALA A 101 0.96 -10.40 -4.43
C ALA A 101 0.93 -9.02 -5.07
N LEU A 102 1.97 -8.65 -5.79
CA LEU A 102 2.10 -7.40 -6.54
C LEU A 102 1.96 -7.70 -8.03
N VAL A 103 1.14 -6.91 -8.70
CA VAL A 103 0.84 -7.08 -10.12
C VAL A 103 0.86 -5.73 -10.83
N ASP A 104 1.59 -5.64 -11.93
CA ASP A 104 1.44 -4.56 -12.88
C ASP A 104 0.17 -4.84 -13.71
N ALA A 105 -0.89 -4.12 -13.39
CA ALA A 105 -2.21 -4.29 -13.99
C ALA A 105 -2.37 -3.55 -15.34
N GLY A 106 -1.31 -2.90 -15.83
CA GLY A 106 -1.36 -2.15 -17.10
C GLY A 106 -2.10 -0.83 -17.00
N GLU A 107 -2.77 -0.45 -18.08
CA GLU A 107 -3.52 0.81 -18.15
C GLU A 107 -4.99 0.61 -17.85
N ARG A 108 -5.54 1.52 -17.03
CA ARG A 108 -6.97 1.59 -16.76
C ARG A 108 -7.42 3.05 -16.56
N GLU A 109 -8.45 3.49 -17.27
CA GLU A 109 -9.03 4.84 -17.20
C GLU A 109 -7.99 5.97 -17.35
N GLY A 110 -6.96 5.71 -18.20
CA GLY A 110 -5.87 6.64 -18.45
C GLY A 110 -4.83 6.74 -17.34
N TYR A 111 -4.81 5.80 -16.38
CA TYR A 111 -3.75 5.62 -15.40
C TYR A 111 -2.97 4.35 -15.68
N ARG A 112 -1.65 4.38 -15.51
CA ARG A 112 -0.85 3.18 -15.30
C ARG A 112 -1.10 2.68 -13.88
N VAL A 113 -1.47 1.39 -13.74
CA VAL A 113 -1.89 0.80 -12.47
C VAL A 113 -0.94 -0.30 -12.05
N VAL A 114 -0.39 -0.19 -10.84
CA VAL A 114 0.28 -1.30 -10.15
C VAL A 114 -0.50 -1.57 -8.87
N SER A 115 -1.00 -2.78 -8.70
CA SER A 115 -1.84 -3.14 -7.56
C SER A 115 -1.25 -4.29 -6.76
N TRP A 116 -1.66 -4.40 -5.51
CA TRP A 116 -1.34 -5.54 -4.67
C TRP A 116 -2.53 -5.97 -3.84
N TYR A 117 -2.49 -7.23 -3.47
CA TYR A 117 -3.46 -7.82 -2.55
C TYR A 117 -2.75 -8.79 -1.61
N GLN A 118 -3.37 -9.04 -0.46
CA GLN A 118 -2.85 -10.03 0.49
C GLN A 118 -2.97 -11.43 -0.11
N ASP A 119 -1.85 -12.14 -0.10
CA ASP A 119 -1.80 -13.55 -0.48
C ASP A 119 -2.11 -14.41 0.75
N ASP A 120 -3.33 -14.92 0.81
CA ASP A 120 -3.79 -15.75 1.91
C ASP A 120 -3.26 -17.20 1.83
N ASP A 121 -2.67 -17.60 0.71
CA ASP A 121 -2.08 -18.93 0.50
C ASP A 121 -0.63 -19.04 1.02
N ALA A 122 -0.04 -17.92 1.45
CA ALA A 122 1.32 -17.86 2.03
C ALA A 122 1.39 -17.71 3.58
N PRO A 123 0.44 -18.24 4.38
CA PRO A 123 0.41 -18.01 5.83
C PRO A 123 1.58 -18.62 6.59
N ASP A 124 2.16 -19.72 6.10
CA ASP A 124 3.26 -20.42 6.77
C ASP A 124 4.59 -19.66 6.67
N ALA A 125 4.72 -18.77 5.70
CA ALA A 125 5.88 -17.89 5.55
C ALA A 125 5.89 -16.74 6.57
N LEU A 126 4.75 -16.43 7.21
CA LEU A 126 4.59 -15.36 8.18
C LEU A 126 4.86 -15.84 9.60
N ASN A 127 6.05 -15.54 10.13
CA ASN A 127 6.43 -15.94 11.48
C ASN A 127 6.20 -14.80 12.48
N LYS A 128 5.21 -14.96 13.38
CA LYS A 128 4.85 -13.95 14.39
C LYS A 128 6.01 -13.51 15.28
N LYS A 129 6.98 -14.40 15.56
CA LYS A 129 8.14 -14.07 16.41
C LYS A 129 9.14 -13.15 15.70
N GLN A 130 9.18 -13.18 14.38
CA GLN A 130 10.15 -12.43 13.57
C GLN A 130 9.57 -11.13 13.01
N GLY A 131 8.26 -11.07 12.72
CA GLY A 131 7.69 -9.95 11.96
C GLY A 131 6.57 -9.18 12.66
N GLY A 132 6.20 -9.53 13.88
CA GLY A 132 5.10 -8.87 14.59
C GLY A 132 3.71 -9.39 14.20
N ALA A 133 2.69 -8.54 14.31
CA ALA A 133 1.31 -8.90 14.01
C ALA A 133 1.08 -9.04 12.50
N ARG A 134 0.25 -9.99 12.11
CA ARG A 134 -0.18 -10.14 10.71
C ARG A 134 -1.33 -9.19 10.39
N THR A 135 -1.46 -8.84 9.13
CA THR A 135 -2.66 -8.18 8.62
C THR A 135 -3.81 -9.18 8.46
N GLN A 136 -5.03 -8.72 8.69
CA GLN A 136 -6.25 -9.46 8.37
C GLN A 136 -6.55 -9.38 6.88
N TYR A 137 -6.27 -8.24 6.28
CA TYR A 137 -6.28 -7.96 4.85
C TYR A 137 -5.35 -6.78 4.57
N ASN A 138 -4.81 -6.76 3.37
CA ASN A 138 -4.05 -5.65 2.82
C ASN A 138 -4.26 -5.61 1.31
N LEU A 139 -4.79 -4.50 0.81
CA LEU A 139 -5.00 -4.26 -0.60
C LEU A 139 -4.59 -2.83 -0.89
N GLY A 140 -4.04 -2.60 -2.06
CA GLY A 140 -3.71 -1.26 -2.48
C GLY A 140 -3.42 -1.15 -3.96
N ALA A 141 -3.22 0.09 -4.39
CA ALA A 141 -2.86 0.40 -5.76
C ALA A 141 -2.10 1.72 -5.86
N TRP A 142 -1.20 1.76 -6.81
CA TRP A 142 -0.64 2.96 -7.41
C TRP A 142 -1.37 3.25 -8.71
N LEU A 143 -1.85 4.48 -8.88
CA LEU A 143 -2.41 4.97 -10.13
C LEU A 143 -1.55 6.17 -10.55
N LEU A 144 -0.92 6.06 -11.72
CA LEU A 144 0.11 6.96 -12.17
C LEU A 144 -0.30 7.67 -13.47
N LYS A 145 -0.17 8.99 -13.49
CA LYS A 145 -0.18 9.83 -14.69
C LYS A 145 1.07 10.69 -14.72
N PRO A 146 1.45 11.29 -15.87
CA PRO A 146 2.64 12.12 -15.95
C PRO A 146 2.66 13.31 -14.99
N ASP A 147 1.49 13.74 -14.52
CA ASP A 147 1.29 14.92 -13.67
C ASP A 147 0.60 14.61 -12.33
N GLU A 148 0.37 13.32 -12.02
CA GLU A 148 -0.35 12.93 -10.81
C GLU A 148 0.03 11.53 -10.33
N VAL A 149 0.26 11.39 -9.02
CA VAL A 149 0.40 10.10 -8.34
C VAL A 149 -0.73 9.92 -7.34
N ILE A 150 -1.46 8.81 -7.46
CA ILE A 150 -2.48 8.38 -6.51
C ILE A 150 -2.01 7.07 -5.86
N TYR A 151 -2.15 6.98 -4.54
CA TYR A 151 -1.89 5.78 -3.77
C TYR A 151 -3.11 5.44 -2.91
N ALA A 152 -3.69 4.28 -3.15
CA ALA A 152 -4.86 3.77 -2.43
C ALA A 152 -4.48 2.60 -1.53
N LEU A 153 -5.03 2.56 -0.32
CA LEU A 153 -4.74 1.53 0.67
C LEU A 153 -5.97 1.15 1.49
N SER A 154 -6.21 -0.14 1.63
CA SER A 154 -7.17 -0.74 2.56
C SER A 154 -6.46 -1.83 3.36
N SER A 155 -6.26 -1.64 4.65
CA SER A 155 -5.52 -2.58 5.48
C SER A 155 -6.04 -2.59 6.92
N ALA A 156 -6.02 -3.75 7.54
CA ALA A 156 -6.27 -3.89 8.97
C ALA A 156 -5.36 -4.94 9.60
N PRO A 157 -4.93 -4.74 10.86
CA PRO A 157 -4.22 -5.76 11.61
C PRO A 157 -5.14 -6.93 11.97
N ARG A 158 -4.59 -8.12 12.13
CA ARG A 158 -5.33 -9.29 12.59
C ARG A 158 -5.61 -9.18 14.09
N LYS A 159 -6.89 -9.07 14.47
CA LYS A 159 -7.30 -8.89 15.87
C LYS A 159 -6.73 -9.95 16.81
N ALA A 160 -6.66 -11.21 16.36
CA ALA A 160 -6.12 -12.33 17.13
C ALA A 160 -4.62 -12.17 17.47
N ASP A 161 -3.86 -11.41 16.66
CA ASP A 161 -2.43 -11.20 16.87
C ASP A 161 -2.13 -10.00 17.80
N VAL A 162 -2.99 -8.98 17.78
CA VAL A 162 -2.79 -7.75 18.56
C VAL A 162 -3.62 -7.68 19.85
N GLY A 163 -4.67 -8.47 19.97
CA GLY A 163 -5.62 -8.43 21.08
C GLY A 163 -6.65 -7.30 20.95
N SER A 164 -7.77 -7.42 21.67
CA SER A 164 -8.93 -6.53 21.49
C SER A 164 -8.65 -5.07 21.84
N LEU A 165 -7.88 -4.79 22.91
CA LEU A 165 -7.58 -3.42 23.32
C LEU A 165 -6.68 -2.72 22.30
N LYS A 166 -5.56 -3.34 21.92
CA LYS A 166 -4.63 -2.79 20.93
C LYS A 166 -5.31 -2.65 19.57
N PHE A 167 -6.14 -3.62 19.17
CA PHE A 167 -6.92 -3.53 17.94
C PHE A 167 -7.83 -2.31 17.93
N ALA A 168 -8.55 -2.04 19.03
CA ALA A 168 -9.44 -0.87 19.13
C ALA A 168 -8.66 0.46 19.04
N VAL A 169 -7.47 0.54 19.64
CA VAL A 169 -6.58 1.70 19.53
C VAL A 169 -6.07 1.88 18.10
N MET A 170 -5.61 0.80 17.49
CA MET A 170 -5.09 0.81 16.11
C MET A 170 -6.17 1.23 15.10
N THR A 171 -7.41 0.74 15.25
CA THR A 171 -8.49 1.08 14.33
C THR A 171 -9.04 2.50 14.53
N LYS A 172 -9.08 3.01 15.78
CA LYS A 172 -9.48 4.40 16.05
C LYS A 172 -8.45 5.43 15.56
N GLY A 173 -7.16 5.11 15.63
CA GLY A 173 -6.07 5.97 15.15
C GLY A 173 -5.71 5.74 13.68
N ALA A 174 -6.35 4.79 13.01
CA ALA A 174 -5.97 4.33 11.68
C ALA A 174 -5.96 5.44 10.63
N GLU A 175 -6.89 6.39 10.70
CA GLU A 175 -7.02 7.44 9.69
C GLU A 175 -5.83 8.40 9.67
N ALA A 176 -5.41 8.91 10.83
CA ALA A 176 -4.25 9.80 10.92
C ALA A 176 -2.96 9.06 10.49
N THR A 177 -2.77 7.81 10.97
CA THR A 177 -1.64 6.99 10.57
C THR A 177 -1.67 6.66 9.09
N ALA A 178 -2.84 6.34 8.52
CA ALA A 178 -2.99 6.07 7.10
C ALA A 178 -2.59 7.28 6.26
N ARG A 179 -3.06 8.49 6.61
CA ARG A 179 -2.68 9.72 5.92
C ARG A 179 -1.16 9.91 5.87
N ASP A 180 -0.47 9.74 7.00
CA ASP A 180 0.98 9.92 7.10
C ASP A 180 1.74 8.82 6.32
N VAL A 181 1.25 7.58 6.36
CA VAL A 181 1.82 6.47 5.59
C VAL A 181 1.65 6.71 4.09
N LEU A 182 0.44 7.06 3.63
CA LEU A 182 0.20 7.33 2.21
C LEU A 182 1.06 8.51 1.72
N LYS A 183 1.11 9.59 2.49
CA LYS A 183 1.95 10.75 2.15
C LYS A 183 3.42 10.36 2.03
N SER A 184 3.95 9.69 3.05
CA SER A 184 5.39 9.33 3.07
C SER A 184 5.74 8.32 1.97
N ASN A 185 4.82 7.41 1.62
CA ASN A 185 5.04 6.46 0.54
C ASN A 185 5.07 7.16 -0.83
N ILE A 186 4.11 8.05 -1.11
CA ILE A 186 4.09 8.81 -2.37
C ILE A 186 5.36 9.67 -2.48
N GLU A 187 5.65 10.48 -1.47
CA GLU A 187 6.81 11.39 -1.50
C GLU A 187 8.13 10.61 -1.58
N GLY A 188 8.25 9.51 -0.85
CA GLY A 188 9.44 8.65 -0.89
C GLY A 188 9.65 7.99 -2.24
N MET A 189 8.57 7.47 -2.85
CA MET A 189 8.62 6.81 -4.16
C MET A 189 8.93 7.79 -5.28
N VAL A 190 8.31 8.99 -5.27
CA VAL A 190 8.61 10.08 -6.21
C VAL A 190 10.07 10.52 -6.09
N ALA A 191 10.56 10.70 -4.87
CA ALA A 191 11.96 11.06 -4.64
C ALA A 191 12.94 9.95 -5.06
N TRP A 192 12.55 8.70 -4.96
CA TRP A 192 13.37 7.57 -5.38
C TRP A 192 13.40 7.48 -6.92
N SER A 193 12.25 7.49 -7.58
CA SER A 193 12.17 7.40 -9.05
C SER A 193 12.90 8.55 -9.76
N SER A 194 12.95 9.74 -9.15
CA SER A 194 13.71 10.88 -9.70
C SER A 194 15.24 10.75 -9.59
N ARG A 195 15.78 9.74 -8.91
CA ARG A 195 17.23 9.50 -8.75
C ARG A 195 17.76 8.37 -9.62
N THR A 196 16.86 7.65 -10.29
CA THR A 196 17.21 6.48 -11.12
C THR A 196 17.46 6.82 -12.59
N ASP A 197 17.49 8.12 -12.94
CA ASP A 197 17.84 8.64 -14.25
C ASP A 197 19.36 8.67 -14.49
#